data_f810c95f597e989843ce20b7f283f01a
#
_entry.id   f810c95f597e989843ce20b7f283f01a
#
_cell.length_a   1.000
_cell.length_b   1.000
_cell.length_c   1.000
_cell.angle_alpha   90.00
_cell.angle_beta   90.00
_cell.angle_gamma   90.00
#
_symmetry.space_group_name_H-M   'P 1'
#
loop_
_entity.id
_entity.type
_entity.pdbx_description
1 polymer ?
#
loop_
_entity_poly.entity_id
_entity_poly.type
_entity_poly.pdbx_seq_one_letter_code
_entity_poly.pdbx_strand_id
1 'polypeptide(L)'
;PYGTGGALVNAIDHLGDDPFILCNADIFSEIDLSKLPSSTDAAHLIGISNPNHNQDGDFSLLGNSVIINEKANDLTWSGISLINPVILKDYLNLDFPFDIWNTIMRPLIKAQKITAHQDTSFWIDIGTIERLELARASRKEEN
;
A
#
# COMPACT_ATOMS: atom_id res chain seq x y z
N PRO A 1 -2.96 19.50 6.82
CA PRO A 1 -2.60 18.19 6.28
C PRO A 1 -3.49 17.12 6.91
N TYR A 2 -4.06 16.21 6.08
CA TYR A 2 -4.99 15.18 6.53
C TYR A 2 -4.30 13.88 6.98
N GLY A 3 -3.03 13.68 6.61
CA GLY A 3 -2.39 12.37 6.63
C GLY A 3 -2.90 11.47 5.49
N THR A 4 -2.25 10.32 5.27
CA THR A 4 -2.60 9.43 4.14
C THR A 4 -4.00 8.81 4.28
N GLY A 5 -4.38 8.38 5.49
CA GLY A 5 -5.71 7.84 5.77
C GLY A 5 -6.79 8.91 5.76
N GLY A 6 -6.52 10.06 6.40
CA GLY A 6 -7.45 11.17 6.43
C GLY A 6 -7.73 11.77 5.05
N ALA A 7 -6.74 11.76 4.14
CA ALA A 7 -6.94 12.20 2.77
C ALA A 7 -7.97 11.33 2.03
N LEU A 8 -7.94 10.01 2.21
CA LEU A 8 -8.91 9.09 1.61
C LEU A 8 -10.31 9.29 2.18
N VAL A 9 -10.42 9.42 3.49
CA VAL A 9 -11.71 9.67 4.14
C VAL A 9 -12.30 11.01 3.68
N ASN A 10 -11.47 12.05 3.55
CA ASN A 10 -11.93 13.35 3.03
C ASN A 10 -12.37 13.29 1.57
N ALA A 11 -11.87 12.34 0.79
CA ALA A 11 -12.21 12.16 -0.63
C ALA A 11 -13.37 11.17 -0.85
N ILE A 12 -13.98 10.60 0.19
CA ILE A 12 -14.90 9.47 0.08
C ILE A 12 -16.08 9.74 -0.87
N ASP A 13 -16.62 10.95 -0.89
CA ASP A 13 -17.73 11.34 -1.76
C ASP A 13 -17.35 11.36 -3.25
N HIS A 14 -16.06 11.37 -3.56
CA HIS A 14 -15.51 11.35 -4.92
C HIS A 14 -15.04 9.95 -5.36
N LEU A 15 -14.87 9.00 -4.42
CA LEU A 15 -14.35 7.67 -4.72
C LEU A 15 -15.42 6.71 -5.26
N GLY A 16 -16.71 7.01 -5.04
CA GLY A 16 -17.81 6.09 -5.38
C GLY A 16 -17.89 4.88 -4.46
N ASP A 17 -18.66 3.87 -4.88
CA ASP A 17 -18.92 2.65 -4.09
C ASP A 17 -18.11 1.43 -4.58
N ASP A 18 -17.48 1.51 -5.76
CA ASP A 18 -16.67 0.43 -6.30
C ASP A 18 -15.23 0.44 -5.75
N PRO A 19 -14.58 -0.72 -5.65
CA PRO A 19 -13.17 -0.79 -5.30
C PRO A 19 -12.29 0.05 -6.23
N PHE A 20 -11.35 0.78 -5.66
CA PHE A 20 -10.44 1.66 -6.38
C PHE A 20 -8.97 1.31 -6.09
N ILE A 21 -8.09 1.68 -7.02
CA ILE A 21 -6.64 1.52 -6.82
C ILE A 21 -6.11 2.74 -6.09
N LEU A 22 -5.51 2.52 -4.93
CA LEU A 22 -4.69 3.50 -4.23
C LEU A 22 -3.24 3.32 -4.69
N CYS A 23 -2.59 4.42 -5.02
CA CYS A 23 -1.15 4.46 -5.30
C CYS A 23 -0.53 5.68 -4.62
N ASN A 24 0.54 5.47 -3.85
CA ASN A 24 1.31 6.59 -3.29
C ASN A 24 1.96 7.39 -4.41
N ALA A 25 2.00 8.72 -4.26
CA ALA A 25 2.45 9.63 -5.31
C ALA A 25 3.99 9.65 -5.51
N ASP A 26 4.74 9.09 -4.57
CA ASP A 26 6.20 9.05 -4.54
C ASP A 26 6.76 7.66 -4.90
N ILE A 27 6.02 6.88 -5.67
CA ILE A 27 6.45 5.56 -6.14
C ILE A 27 6.74 5.61 -7.64
N PHE A 28 7.85 5.02 -8.03
CA PHE A 28 8.15 4.65 -9.39
C PHE A 28 8.26 3.13 -9.48
N SER A 29 7.45 2.48 -10.32
CA SER A 29 7.41 1.01 -10.40
C SER A 29 6.95 0.51 -11.77
N GLU A 30 7.29 -0.75 -12.05
CA GLU A 30 6.84 -1.53 -13.21
C GLU A 30 5.83 -2.61 -12.80
N ILE A 31 5.22 -2.46 -11.63
CA ILE A 31 4.19 -3.39 -11.13
C ILE A 31 3.01 -3.42 -12.11
N ASP A 32 2.66 -4.61 -12.54
CA ASP A 32 1.52 -4.84 -13.43
C ASP A 32 0.20 -4.82 -12.64
N LEU A 33 -0.51 -3.71 -12.71
CA LEU A 33 -1.79 -3.51 -12.02
C LEU A 33 -2.89 -4.47 -12.50
N SER A 34 -2.75 -5.09 -13.67
CA SER A 34 -3.72 -6.08 -14.15
C SER A 34 -3.76 -7.36 -13.33
N LYS A 35 -2.73 -7.59 -12.50
CA LYS A 35 -2.66 -8.72 -11.54
C LYS A 35 -3.47 -8.48 -10.26
N LEU A 36 -3.95 -7.25 -10.02
CA LEU A 36 -4.86 -7.01 -8.93
C LEU A 36 -6.17 -7.76 -9.12
N PRO A 37 -6.80 -8.25 -8.05
CA PRO A 37 -8.12 -8.88 -8.16
C PRO A 37 -9.16 -7.85 -8.65
N SER A 38 -10.21 -8.32 -9.32
CA SER A 38 -11.29 -7.45 -9.81
C SER A 38 -12.15 -6.85 -8.70
N SER A 39 -12.09 -7.43 -7.49
CA SER A 39 -12.85 -6.98 -6.32
C SER A 39 -12.15 -7.39 -5.03
N THR A 40 -12.50 -6.74 -3.94
CA THR A 40 -12.07 -7.08 -2.57
C THR A 40 -13.14 -6.66 -1.58
N ASP A 41 -13.30 -7.42 -0.48
CA ASP A 41 -14.25 -7.08 0.57
C ASP A 41 -13.72 -5.93 1.46
N ALA A 42 -12.41 -5.79 1.59
CA ALA A 42 -11.77 -4.74 2.37
C ALA A 42 -10.59 -4.11 1.60
N ALA A 43 -9.46 -4.79 1.52
CA ALA A 43 -8.32 -4.35 0.72
C ALA A 43 -7.48 -5.54 0.24
N HIS A 44 -6.78 -5.34 -0.88
CA HIS A 44 -5.74 -6.22 -1.38
C HIS A 44 -4.46 -5.43 -1.58
N LEU A 45 -3.37 -5.85 -0.90
CA LEU A 45 -2.09 -5.16 -0.91
C LEU A 45 -1.13 -5.79 -1.92
N ILE A 46 -0.26 -4.97 -2.50
CA ILE A 46 0.93 -5.46 -3.21
C ILE A 46 2.13 -5.31 -2.29
N GLY A 47 2.80 -6.42 -1.99
CA GLY A 47 4.05 -6.45 -1.23
C GLY A 47 5.24 -6.55 -2.15
N ILE A 48 6.33 -5.92 -1.76
CA ILE A 48 7.64 -6.00 -2.41
C ILE A 48 8.68 -6.53 -1.44
N SER A 49 9.81 -7.00 -1.94
CA SER A 49 10.95 -7.33 -1.08
C SER A 49 11.40 -6.11 -0.27
N ASN A 50 11.81 -6.33 0.97
CA ASN A 50 12.18 -5.24 1.88
C ASN A 50 13.33 -4.40 1.31
N PRO A 51 13.14 -3.10 1.06
CA PRO A 51 14.20 -2.21 0.63
C PRO A 51 15.16 -1.89 1.80
N ASN A 52 16.35 -1.38 1.49
CA ASN A 52 17.37 -1.08 2.50
C ASN A 52 16.90 -0.14 3.63
N HIS A 53 15.94 0.72 3.36
CA HIS A 53 15.41 1.67 4.33
C HIS A 53 14.23 1.11 5.15
N ASN A 54 13.72 -0.10 4.85
CA ASN A 54 12.68 -0.80 5.60
C ASN A 54 12.99 -2.30 5.69
N GLN A 55 14.11 -2.65 6.32
CA GLN A 55 14.59 -4.05 6.41
C GLN A 55 13.69 -4.94 7.28
N ASP A 56 12.97 -4.35 8.23
CA ASP A 56 12.05 -5.10 9.10
C ASP A 56 10.71 -5.40 8.43
N GLY A 57 10.43 -4.79 7.28
CA GLY A 57 9.20 -4.98 6.51
C GLY A 57 7.95 -4.52 7.24
N ASP A 58 6.82 -4.63 6.56
CA ASP A 58 5.52 -4.19 7.08
C ASP A 58 4.62 -5.38 7.41
N PHE A 59 4.68 -6.45 6.61
CA PHE A 59 3.86 -7.64 6.76
C PHE A 59 4.51 -8.88 6.15
N SER A 60 3.98 -10.06 6.50
CA SER A 60 4.32 -11.34 5.88
C SER A 60 3.07 -12.00 5.29
N LEU A 61 3.27 -13.00 4.43
CA LEU A 61 2.19 -13.78 3.84
C LEU A 61 2.13 -15.19 4.43
N LEU A 62 0.91 -15.63 4.74
CA LEU A 62 0.58 -17.03 5.01
C LEU A 62 -0.45 -17.47 3.96
N GLY A 63 0.01 -18.07 2.86
CA GLY A 63 -0.80 -18.18 1.64
C GLY A 63 -1.15 -16.79 1.10
N ASN A 64 -2.43 -16.48 0.95
CA ASN A 64 -2.91 -15.16 0.55
C ASN A 64 -3.28 -14.26 1.73
N SER A 65 -3.20 -14.77 2.97
CA SER A 65 -3.52 -14.01 4.17
C SER A 65 -2.34 -13.16 4.59
N VAL A 66 -2.64 -11.94 4.99
CA VAL A 66 -1.63 -11.00 5.51
C VAL A 66 -1.52 -11.19 7.02
N ILE A 67 -0.29 -11.28 7.51
CA ILE A 67 0.04 -11.31 8.95
C ILE A 67 1.09 -10.25 9.27
N ILE A 68 1.13 -9.81 10.52
CA ILE A 68 2.17 -8.92 11.03
C ILE A 68 2.90 -9.63 12.18
N ASN A 69 4.18 -9.88 11.99
CA ASN A 69 5.07 -10.43 13.01
C ASN A 69 5.62 -9.32 13.90
N GLU A 70 5.91 -9.64 15.17
CA GLU A 70 6.38 -8.65 16.15
C GLU A 70 7.80 -8.13 15.87
N LYS A 71 8.66 -8.95 15.28
CA LYS A 71 10.09 -8.63 15.10
C LYS A 71 10.41 -8.16 13.68
N ALA A 72 10.11 -9.00 12.70
CA ALA A 72 10.39 -8.71 11.29
C ALA A 72 9.36 -9.39 10.40
N ASN A 73 9.10 -8.77 9.28
CA ASN A 73 8.19 -9.21 8.23
C ASN A 73 8.96 -9.37 6.92
N ASP A 74 8.43 -10.19 6.03
CA ASP A 74 9.13 -10.57 4.80
C ASP A 74 8.95 -9.57 3.66
N LEU A 75 7.91 -8.72 3.76
CA LEU A 75 7.51 -7.81 2.70
C LEU A 75 7.26 -6.40 3.22
N THR A 76 7.58 -5.43 2.38
CA THR A 76 7.18 -4.02 2.52
C THR A 76 5.93 -3.77 1.67
N TRP A 77 4.97 -3.03 2.19
CA TRP A 77 3.85 -2.54 1.40
C TRP A 77 4.35 -1.59 0.31
N SER A 78 4.06 -1.92 -0.94
CA SER A 78 4.52 -1.12 -2.09
C SER A 78 3.90 0.28 -2.18
N GLY A 79 2.91 0.59 -1.33
CA GLY A 79 2.08 1.78 -1.47
C GLY A 79 1.01 1.67 -2.55
N ILE A 80 0.86 0.48 -3.16
CA ILE A 80 -0.19 0.19 -4.14
C ILE A 80 -1.15 -0.83 -3.54
N SER A 81 -2.45 -0.58 -3.67
CA SER A 81 -3.51 -1.46 -3.14
C SER A 81 -4.80 -1.31 -3.93
N LEU A 82 -5.60 -2.36 -3.97
CA LEU A 82 -7.02 -2.26 -4.28
C LEU A 82 -7.78 -2.09 -2.97
N ILE A 83 -8.63 -1.09 -2.87
CA ILE A 83 -9.36 -0.73 -1.66
C ILE A 83 -10.86 -0.70 -1.94
N ASN A 84 -11.64 -1.40 -1.12
CA ASN A 84 -13.08 -1.22 -1.09
C ASN A 84 -13.41 0.01 -0.24
N PRO A 85 -14.09 1.05 -0.77
CA PRO A 85 -14.38 2.27 -0.03
C PRO A 85 -15.21 2.05 1.22
N VAL A 86 -15.90 0.92 1.35
CA VAL A 86 -16.68 0.56 2.54
C VAL A 86 -15.85 0.61 3.82
N ILE A 87 -14.55 0.28 3.76
CA ILE A 87 -13.68 0.31 4.94
C ILE A 87 -13.42 1.72 5.47
N LEU A 88 -13.62 2.76 4.68
CA LEU A 88 -13.42 4.15 5.08
C LEU A 88 -14.60 4.69 5.91
N LYS A 89 -15.77 4.06 5.81
CA LYS A 89 -17.01 4.54 6.47
C LYS A 89 -16.90 4.56 8.01
N ASP A 90 -16.11 3.65 8.58
CA ASP A 90 -15.92 3.57 10.04
C ASP A 90 -15.00 4.70 10.58
N TYR A 91 -14.35 5.45 9.70
CA TYR A 91 -13.35 6.48 10.05
C TYR A 91 -13.80 7.92 9.73
N LEU A 92 -15.06 8.11 9.29
CA LEU A 92 -15.60 9.43 8.88
C LEU A 92 -15.55 10.48 10.00
N ASN A 93 -15.62 10.05 11.26
CA ASN A 93 -15.65 10.94 12.42
C ASN A 93 -14.31 11.00 13.16
N LEU A 94 -13.22 10.50 12.55
CA LEU A 94 -11.91 10.51 13.16
C LEU A 94 -11.23 11.88 12.96
N ASP A 95 -10.55 12.37 14.00
CA ASP A 95 -9.79 13.61 13.92
C ASP A 95 -8.55 13.45 13.02
N PHE A 96 -8.27 14.47 12.19
CA PHE A 96 -7.09 14.52 11.34
C PHE A 96 -5.87 15.13 12.06
N PRO A 97 -4.63 14.79 11.70
CA PRO A 97 -4.25 13.82 10.66
C PRO A 97 -4.15 12.39 11.19
N PHE A 98 -4.36 11.39 10.32
CA PHE A 98 -4.01 9.99 10.62
C PHE A 98 -3.46 9.27 9.38
N ASP A 99 -2.64 8.26 9.63
CA ASP A 99 -2.08 7.44 8.56
C ASP A 99 -2.95 6.21 8.27
N ILE A 100 -2.94 5.79 7.01
CA ILE A 100 -3.74 4.66 6.57
C ILE A 100 -3.22 3.33 7.14
N TRP A 101 -1.89 3.17 7.27
CA TRP A 101 -1.29 1.91 7.66
C TRP A 101 -1.65 1.52 9.08
N ASN A 102 -1.33 2.38 10.05
CA ASN A 102 -1.58 2.08 11.47
C ASN A 102 -3.05 2.17 11.85
N THR A 103 -3.79 3.10 11.24
CA THR A 103 -5.17 3.37 11.64
C THR A 103 -6.17 2.44 10.98
N ILE A 104 -5.96 2.06 9.71
CA ILE A 104 -6.93 1.28 8.93
C ILE A 104 -6.37 -0.11 8.61
N MET A 105 -5.19 -0.22 7.97
CA MET A 105 -4.70 -1.49 7.46
C MET A 105 -4.34 -2.48 8.57
N ARG A 106 -3.57 -2.06 9.57
CA ARG A 106 -3.16 -2.96 10.66
C ARG A 106 -4.34 -3.56 11.44
N PRO A 107 -5.38 -2.82 11.84
CA PRO A 107 -6.59 -3.40 12.43
C PRO A 107 -7.29 -4.40 11.52
N LEU A 108 -7.41 -4.11 10.23
CA LEU A 108 -8.03 -5.02 9.25
C LEU A 108 -7.19 -6.27 9.01
N ILE A 109 -5.86 -6.18 9.02
CA ILE A 109 -4.95 -7.32 8.97
C ILE A 109 -5.17 -8.22 10.19
N LYS A 110 -5.21 -7.65 11.39
CA LYS A 110 -5.50 -8.39 12.64
C LYS A 110 -6.86 -9.08 12.61
N ALA A 111 -7.84 -8.47 11.94
CA ALA A 111 -9.17 -9.04 11.72
C ALA A 111 -9.22 -10.04 10.54
N GLN A 112 -8.08 -10.36 9.89
CA GLN A 112 -7.96 -11.25 8.73
C GLN A 112 -8.84 -10.86 7.53
N LYS A 113 -9.04 -9.57 7.32
CA LYS A 113 -9.87 -9.01 6.24
C LYS A 113 -9.06 -8.56 5.02
N ILE A 114 -7.72 -8.58 5.09
CA ILE A 114 -6.84 -8.13 4.02
C ILE A 114 -6.16 -9.32 3.37
N THR A 115 -6.13 -9.31 2.04
CA THR A 115 -5.34 -10.22 1.22
C THR A 115 -4.17 -9.48 0.58
N ALA A 116 -3.15 -10.19 0.12
CA ALA A 116 -2.06 -9.61 -0.61
C ALA A 116 -1.37 -10.64 -1.52
N HIS A 117 -0.57 -10.12 -2.45
CA HIS A 117 0.42 -10.91 -3.18
C HIS A 117 1.76 -10.17 -3.19
N GLN A 118 2.84 -10.91 -3.43
CA GLN A 118 4.16 -10.33 -3.66
C GLN A 118 4.33 -10.06 -5.16
N ASP A 119 4.85 -8.87 -5.48
CA ASP A 119 5.36 -8.54 -6.81
C ASP A 119 6.89 -8.36 -6.74
N THR A 120 7.60 -8.80 -7.78
CA THR A 120 9.07 -8.75 -7.87
C THR A 120 9.55 -7.82 -8.97
N SER A 121 8.64 -7.08 -9.60
CA SER A 121 8.97 -6.08 -10.61
C SER A 121 9.79 -4.93 -10.00
N PHE A 122 10.41 -4.13 -10.85
CA PHE A 122 11.13 -2.96 -10.38
C PHE A 122 10.21 -2.02 -9.59
N TRP A 123 10.70 -1.61 -8.43
CA TRP A 123 10.01 -0.69 -7.54
C TRP A 123 11.01 0.17 -6.76
N ILE A 124 10.74 1.44 -6.66
CA ILE A 124 11.50 2.39 -5.83
C ILE A 124 10.59 3.50 -5.32
N ASP A 125 10.71 3.82 -4.05
CA ASP A 125 10.17 5.03 -3.44
C ASP A 125 11.13 6.20 -3.73
N ILE A 126 10.62 7.25 -4.36
CA ILE A 126 11.39 8.42 -4.80
C ILE A 126 11.24 9.63 -3.86
N GLY A 127 10.89 9.38 -2.59
CA GLY A 127 10.71 10.42 -1.57
C GLY A 127 11.99 11.17 -1.16
N THR A 128 13.19 10.78 -1.67
CA THR A 128 14.45 11.53 -1.51
C THR A 128 15.12 11.80 -2.85
N ILE A 129 15.98 12.81 -2.90
CA ILE A 129 16.72 13.17 -4.12
C ILE A 129 17.59 12.00 -4.58
N GLU A 130 18.25 11.30 -3.66
CA GLU A 130 19.11 10.15 -3.95
C GLU A 130 18.31 9.02 -4.62
N ARG A 131 17.11 8.70 -4.09
CA ARG A 131 16.25 7.66 -4.67
C ARG A 131 15.66 8.08 -6.02
N LEU A 132 15.34 9.37 -6.19
CA LEU A 132 14.93 9.91 -7.48
C LEU A 132 16.05 9.77 -8.54
N GLU A 133 17.30 10.04 -8.19
CA GLU A 133 18.44 9.88 -9.12
C GLU A 133 18.68 8.38 -9.46
N LEU A 134 18.49 7.46 -8.49
CA LEU A 134 18.54 6.03 -8.77
C LEU A 134 17.45 5.59 -9.76
N ALA A 135 16.22 6.07 -9.58
CA ALA A 135 15.13 5.81 -10.52
C ALA A 135 15.40 6.36 -11.93
N ARG A 136 16.05 7.50 -12.03
CA ARG A 136 16.47 8.09 -13.32
C ARG A 136 17.57 7.29 -13.99
N ALA A 137 18.51 6.75 -13.22
CA ALA A 137 19.62 5.93 -13.74
C ALA A 137 19.12 4.61 -14.29
N SER A 138 18.21 3.91 -13.61
CA SER A 138 17.65 2.63 -14.06
C SER A 138 17.00 2.72 -15.45
N ARG A 139 16.32 3.82 -15.76
CA ARG A 139 15.73 4.04 -17.09
C ARG A 139 16.71 4.30 -18.21
N LYS A 140 17.94 4.71 -17.91
CA LYS A 140 18.96 4.99 -18.96
C LYS A 140 19.65 3.73 -19.45
N GLU A 141 19.61 2.64 -18.69
CA GLU A 141 20.20 1.35 -19.05
C GLU A 141 19.29 0.52 -19.98
N GLU A 142 18.01 0.88 -20.11
CA GLU A 142 17.04 0.20 -20.98
C GLU A 142 16.91 0.82 -22.38
N ASN A 143 17.60 1.91 -22.70
CA ASN A 143 17.65 2.58 -24.00
C ASN A 143 19.04 2.44 -24.64
#